data_5e89845bb167d0be248a3610b377ef43
#
_entry.id   5e89845bb167d0be248a3610b377ef43
#
_cell.length_a   1.000
_cell.length_b   1.000
_cell.length_c   1.000
_cell.angle_alpha   90.00
_cell.angle_beta   90.00
_cell.angle_gamma   90.00
#
_symmetry.space_group_name_H-M   'P 1'
#
loop_
_entity.id
_entity.type
_entity.pdbx_description
1 polymer ?
#
loop_
_entity_poly.entity_id
_entity_poly.type
_entity_poly.pdbx_seq_one_letter_code
_entity_poly.pdbx_strand_id
1 'polypeptide(L)'
;NVDIEGMAKLLGRYSYALAALFIVIGIVAYFEYSNLMLPLVALIIVFTVIVVVKAQKYNHNLVDENGKWKKGASKNLKRPAIISAITLIVVAVIFYFALQPTEVTLTDDAIEIAGMYGDTYEFANMEQLTLLEELPAIAMRTNGSAVGSKLEGHFKFKNGDKAKLFVDKSVPPFIQFIYEGKTVIFNFNKQDRIGFLV
;
A
#
# COMPACT_ATOMS: atom_id res chain seq x y z
N ASN A 1 -6.34 14.03 -34.92
CA ASN A 1 -6.33 12.81 -35.70
C ASN A 1 -5.61 11.71 -34.93
N VAL A 2 -6.30 10.64 -34.59
CA VAL A 2 -5.78 9.50 -33.83
C VAL A 2 -6.18 8.23 -34.60
N ASP A 3 -5.24 7.32 -34.75
CA ASP A 3 -5.54 5.95 -35.22
C ASP A 3 -6.25 5.19 -34.10
N ILE A 4 -7.59 5.22 -34.15
CA ILE A 4 -8.44 4.60 -33.12
C ILE A 4 -8.31 3.10 -33.12
N GLU A 5 -8.20 2.46 -34.31
CA GLU A 5 -8.14 1.01 -34.44
C GLU A 5 -6.81 0.46 -33.89
N GLY A 6 -5.69 1.07 -34.29
CA GLY A 6 -4.37 0.70 -33.78
C GLY A 6 -4.26 0.90 -32.27
N MET A 7 -4.79 2.02 -31.77
CA MET A 7 -4.80 2.30 -30.33
C MET A 7 -5.69 1.31 -29.57
N ALA A 8 -6.87 0.98 -30.09
CA ALA A 8 -7.76 0.01 -29.46
C ALA A 8 -7.12 -1.40 -29.38
N LYS A 9 -6.45 -1.83 -30.44
CA LYS A 9 -5.68 -3.11 -30.43
C LYS A 9 -4.55 -3.10 -29.41
N LEU A 10 -3.79 -1.99 -29.31
CA LEU A 10 -2.74 -1.85 -28.30
C LEU A 10 -3.31 -1.93 -26.88
N LEU A 11 -4.34 -1.13 -26.60
CA LEU A 11 -4.96 -1.06 -25.27
C LEU A 11 -5.64 -2.37 -24.90
N GLY A 12 -6.28 -3.06 -25.84
CA GLY A 12 -6.86 -4.38 -25.61
C GLY A 12 -5.80 -5.40 -25.17
N ARG A 13 -4.68 -5.51 -25.90
CA ARG A 13 -3.58 -6.39 -25.51
C ARG A 13 -2.99 -6.01 -24.14
N TYR A 14 -2.87 -4.72 -23.86
CA TYR A 14 -2.42 -4.24 -22.57
C TYR A 14 -3.37 -4.63 -21.43
N SER A 15 -4.69 -4.50 -21.65
CA SER A 15 -5.69 -4.85 -20.65
C SER A 15 -5.64 -6.34 -20.27
N TYR A 16 -5.44 -7.24 -21.22
CA TYR A 16 -5.26 -8.66 -20.93
C TYR A 16 -3.98 -8.94 -20.12
N ALA A 17 -2.87 -8.32 -20.50
CA ALA A 17 -1.61 -8.47 -19.77
C ALA A 17 -1.72 -7.90 -18.34
N LEU A 18 -2.40 -6.76 -18.19
CA LEU A 18 -2.64 -6.14 -16.89
C LEU A 18 -3.55 -7.00 -16.01
N ALA A 19 -4.61 -7.60 -16.59
CA ALA A 19 -5.47 -8.54 -15.88
C ALA A 19 -4.70 -9.76 -15.37
N ALA A 20 -3.82 -10.33 -16.19
CA ALA A 20 -2.95 -11.43 -15.77
C ALA A 20 -2.02 -11.02 -14.60
N LEU A 21 -1.43 -9.83 -14.64
CA LEU A 21 -0.62 -9.30 -13.53
C LEU A 21 -1.43 -9.11 -12.25
N PHE A 22 -2.68 -8.64 -12.33
CA PHE A 22 -3.53 -8.52 -11.14
C PHE A 22 -3.90 -9.88 -10.55
N ILE A 23 -4.10 -10.91 -11.39
CA ILE A 23 -4.32 -12.28 -10.89
C ILE A 23 -3.07 -12.77 -10.15
N VAL A 24 -1.87 -12.55 -10.70
CA VAL A 24 -0.61 -12.91 -10.03
C VAL A 24 -0.46 -12.17 -8.70
N ILE A 25 -0.76 -10.88 -8.67
CA ILE A 25 -0.73 -10.10 -7.41
C ILE A 25 -1.73 -10.65 -6.40
N GLY A 26 -2.94 -11.02 -6.83
CA GLY A 26 -3.94 -11.65 -5.97
C GLY A 26 -3.46 -12.97 -5.37
N ILE A 27 -2.79 -13.82 -6.17
CA ILE A 27 -2.19 -15.07 -5.70
C ILE A 27 -1.06 -14.79 -4.70
N VAL A 28 -0.15 -13.87 -5.01
CA VAL A 28 0.97 -13.49 -4.13
C VAL A 28 0.46 -12.93 -2.80
N ALA A 29 -0.61 -12.10 -2.85
CA ALA A 29 -1.25 -11.56 -1.67
C ALA A 29 -1.93 -12.65 -0.83
N TYR A 30 -2.59 -13.61 -1.48
CA TYR A 30 -3.24 -14.73 -0.79
C TYR A 30 -2.25 -15.62 -0.03
N PHE A 31 -1.07 -15.88 -0.62
CA PHE A 31 0.00 -16.64 0.04
C PHE A 31 0.91 -15.79 0.93
N GLU A 32 0.58 -14.53 1.17
CA GLU A 32 1.31 -13.60 2.05
C GLU A 32 2.81 -13.38 1.68
N TYR A 33 3.18 -13.57 0.41
CA TYR A 33 4.55 -13.28 -0.07
C TYR A 33 4.79 -11.76 -0.19
N SER A 34 4.86 -11.07 0.95
CA SER A 34 4.95 -9.60 1.03
C SER A 34 6.17 -9.01 0.31
N ASN A 35 7.30 -9.73 0.30
CA ASN A 35 8.54 -9.33 -0.39
C ASN A 35 8.40 -9.27 -1.92
N LEU A 36 7.41 -9.97 -2.52
CA LEU A 36 7.14 -9.93 -3.95
C LEU A 36 6.15 -8.82 -4.35
N MET A 37 5.45 -8.22 -3.42
CA MET A 37 4.43 -7.19 -3.72
C MET A 37 5.06 -5.93 -4.34
N LEU A 38 6.14 -5.43 -3.75
CA LEU A 38 6.81 -4.20 -4.22
C LEU A 38 7.36 -4.35 -5.66
N PRO A 39 8.11 -5.41 -6.01
CA PRO A 39 8.57 -5.61 -7.38
C PRO A 39 7.42 -5.81 -8.39
N LEU A 40 6.32 -6.45 -8.01
CA LEU A 40 5.14 -6.59 -8.89
C LEU A 40 4.45 -5.25 -9.15
N VAL A 41 4.31 -4.40 -8.15
CA VAL A 41 3.79 -3.03 -8.31
C VAL A 41 4.71 -2.22 -9.20
N ALA A 42 6.02 -2.28 -8.99
CA ALA A 42 7.00 -1.61 -9.86
C ALA A 42 6.90 -2.09 -11.31
N LEU A 43 6.71 -3.39 -11.54
CA LEU A 43 6.50 -3.96 -12.86
C LEU A 43 5.26 -3.38 -13.56
N ILE A 44 4.13 -3.24 -12.85
CA ILE A 44 2.92 -2.60 -13.40
C ILE A 44 3.21 -1.16 -13.81
N ILE A 45 3.91 -0.40 -12.99
CA ILE A 45 4.23 1.01 -13.27
C ILE A 45 5.07 1.08 -14.55
N VAL A 46 6.16 0.31 -14.63
CA VAL A 46 7.03 0.28 -15.83
C VAL A 46 6.26 -0.12 -17.06
N PHE A 47 5.43 -1.18 -16.96
CA PHE A 47 4.61 -1.66 -18.06
C PHE A 47 3.61 -0.60 -18.53
N THR A 48 2.95 0.09 -17.60
CA THR A 48 2.03 1.20 -17.91
C THR A 48 2.75 2.34 -18.65
N VAL A 49 3.93 2.76 -18.18
CA VAL A 49 4.72 3.79 -18.85
C VAL A 49 5.07 3.38 -20.28
N ILE A 50 5.49 2.15 -20.50
CA ILE A 50 5.80 1.63 -21.85
C ILE A 50 4.58 1.70 -22.76
N VAL A 51 3.40 1.33 -22.25
CA VAL A 51 2.16 1.37 -23.05
C VAL A 51 1.73 2.79 -23.36
N VAL A 52 1.81 3.71 -22.40
CA VAL A 52 1.52 5.13 -22.61
C VAL A 52 2.45 5.72 -23.68
N VAL A 53 3.75 5.42 -23.63
CA VAL A 53 4.70 5.88 -24.66
C VAL A 53 4.36 5.27 -26.03
N LYS A 54 4.05 3.98 -26.09
CA LYS A 54 3.63 3.31 -27.35
C LYS A 54 2.32 3.88 -27.89
N ALA A 55 1.36 4.19 -27.05
CA ALA A 55 0.07 4.76 -27.44
C ALA A 55 0.23 6.12 -28.14
N GLN A 56 1.25 6.91 -27.78
CA GLN A 56 1.52 8.18 -28.44
C GLN A 56 1.84 8.05 -29.93
N LYS A 57 2.33 6.89 -30.38
CA LYS A 57 2.62 6.61 -31.80
C LYS A 57 1.36 6.57 -32.68
N TYR A 58 0.19 6.33 -32.08
CA TYR A 58 -1.09 6.35 -32.78
C TYR A 58 -1.72 7.74 -32.88
N ASN A 59 -1.03 8.76 -32.33
CA ASN A 59 -1.49 10.14 -32.42
C ASN A 59 -0.82 10.86 -33.61
N HIS A 60 -1.53 11.00 -34.71
CA HIS A 60 -1.03 11.66 -35.93
C HIS A 60 -0.64 13.13 -35.76
N ASN A 61 -1.00 13.76 -34.66
CA ASN A 61 -0.50 15.10 -34.32
C ASN A 61 0.96 15.06 -33.83
N LEU A 62 1.44 13.93 -33.35
CA LEU A 62 2.76 13.74 -32.74
C LEU A 62 3.74 13.03 -33.65
N VAL A 63 3.25 12.17 -34.56
CA VAL A 63 4.06 11.39 -35.51
C VAL A 63 3.67 11.66 -36.95
N ASP A 64 4.61 11.49 -37.87
CA ASP A 64 4.39 11.55 -39.31
C ASP A 64 3.86 10.20 -39.85
N GLU A 65 3.59 10.14 -41.16
CA GLU A 65 3.10 8.95 -41.85
C GLU A 65 4.07 7.74 -41.73
N ASN A 66 5.34 7.99 -41.47
CA ASN A 66 6.39 6.98 -41.28
C ASN A 66 6.60 6.61 -39.81
N GLY A 67 5.74 7.08 -38.88
CA GLY A 67 5.83 6.81 -37.45
C GLY A 67 6.98 7.55 -36.72
N LYS A 68 7.60 8.54 -37.38
CA LYS A 68 8.65 9.40 -36.75
C LYS A 68 8.01 10.60 -36.06
N TRP A 69 8.62 11.02 -34.97
CA TRP A 69 8.15 12.21 -34.23
C TRP A 69 8.26 13.49 -35.06
N LYS A 70 7.14 14.20 -35.18
CA LYS A 70 7.11 15.50 -35.86
C LYS A 70 7.97 16.52 -35.13
N LYS A 71 8.59 17.43 -35.89
CA LYS A 71 9.38 18.53 -35.33
C LYS A 71 8.47 19.39 -34.41
N GLY A 72 8.84 19.52 -33.14
CA GLY A 72 8.03 20.21 -32.13
C GLY A 72 7.00 19.35 -31.38
N ALA A 73 6.79 18.08 -31.73
CA ALA A 73 5.91 17.16 -31.00
C ALA A 73 6.29 17.04 -29.51
N SER A 74 7.59 17.12 -29.19
CA SER A 74 8.09 17.10 -27.80
C SER A 74 7.51 18.26 -26.95
N LYS A 75 7.14 19.37 -27.56
CA LYS A 75 6.56 20.52 -26.85
C LYS A 75 5.17 20.21 -26.34
N ASN A 76 4.39 19.43 -27.12
CA ASN A 76 3.02 19.02 -26.78
C ASN A 76 3.02 17.83 -25.77
N LEU A 77 4.12 17.08 -25.71
CA LEU A 77 4.29 15.97 -24.75
C LEU A 77 4.77 16.43 -23.38
N LYS A 78 5.38 17.61 -23.26
CA LYS A 78 5.94 18.09 -21.98
C LYS A 78 4.88 18.18 -20.88
N ARG A 79 3.71 18.77 -21.16
CA ARG A 79 2.63 18.91 -20.16
C ARG A 79 2.10 17.53 -19.68
N PRO A 80 1.67 16.61 -20.56
CA PRO A 80 1.24 15.28 -20.13
C PRO A 80 2.34 14.52 -19.39
N ALA A 81 3.60 14.61 -19.84
CA ALA A 81 4.73 13.96 -19.19
C ALA A 81 4.98 14.50 -17.77
N ILE A 82 4.90 15.83 -17.59
CA ILE A 82 5.05 16.44 -16.27
C ILE A 82 3.90 15.99 -15.35
N ILE A 83 2.65 16.01 -15.82
CA ILE A 83 1.48 15.57 -15.04
C ILE A 83 1.66 14.10 -14.63
N SER A 84 2.04 13.22 -15.57
CA SER A 84 2.29 11.82 -15.28
C SER A 84 3.42 11.61 -14.27
N ALA A 85 4.52 12.36 -14.40
CA ALA A 85 5.62 12.31 -13.45
C ALA A 85 5.19 12.76 -12.04
N ILE A 86 4.44 13.85 -11.93
CA ILE A 86 3.91 14.32 -10.65
C ILE A 86 2.97 13.26 -10.05
N THR A 87 2.08 12.67 -10.84
CA THR A 87 1.16 11.61 -10.37
C THR A 87 1.95 10.41 -9.84
N LEU A 88 2.99 9.96 -10.56
CA LEU A 88 3.83 8.86 -10.12
C LEU A 88 4.59 9.18 -8.81
N ILE A 89 5.08 10.41 -8.68
CA ILE A 89 5.73 10.86 -7.44
C ILE A 89 4.74 10.85 -6.28
N VAL A 90 3.53 11.39 -6.48
CA VAL A 90 2.49 11.40 -5.45
C VAL A 90 2.13 9.97 -5.03
N VAL A 91 1.94 9.07 -5.99
CA VAL A 91 1.66 7.65 -5.71
C VAL A 91 2.82 7.00 -4.94
N ALA A 92 4.06 7.25 -5.36
CA ALA A 92 5.25 6.73 -4.68
C ALA A 92 5.36 7.25 -3.24
N VAL A 93 5.06 8.53 -2.99
CA VAL A 93 5.03 9.13 -1.65
C VAL A 93 3.95 8.49 -0.78
N ILE A 94 2.74 8.28 -1.32
CA ILE A 94 1.65 7.60 -0.59
C ILE A 94 2.08 6.17 -0.21
N PHE A 95 2.68 5.42 -1.15
CA PHE A 95 3.18 4.07 -0.87
C PHE A 95 4.33 4.09 0.15
N TYR A 96 5.23 5.06 0.07
CA TYR A 96 6.30 5.21 1.04
C TYR A 96 5.75 5.34 2.46
N PHE A 97 4.79 6.23 2.70
CA PHE A 97 4.18 6.37 4.02
C PHE A 97 3.34 5.15 4.43
N ALA A 98 2.65 4.51 3.48
CA ALA A 98 1.85 3.31 3.77
C ALA A 98 2.69 2.07 4.12
N LEU A 99 3.98 2.05 3.74
CA LEU A 99 4.90 0.94 4.00
C LEU A 99 5.82 1.21 5.19
N GLN A 100 5.77 2.41 5.80
CA GLN A 100 6.56 2.69 7.01
C GLN A 100 6.17 1.71 8.13
N PRO A 101 7.14 1.20 8.89
CA PRO A 101 6.83 0.43 10.09
C PRO A 101 6.12 1.32 11.10
N THR A 102 5.14 0.78 11.80
CA THR A 102 4.55 1.44 12.95
C THR A 102 5.59 1.45 14.07
N GLU A 103 6.04 2.62 14.49
CA GLU A 103 6.93 2.76 15.63
C GLU A 103 6.10 2.82 16.90
N VAL A 104 6.49 2.03 17.89
CA VAL A 104 5.90 2.02 19.23
C VAL A 104 6.95 2.52 20.22
N THR A 105 6.71 3.67 20.80
CA THR A 105 7.59 4.27 21.80
C THR A 105 6.93 4.16 23.17
N LEU A 106 7.67 3.63 24.15
CA LEU A 106 7.26 3.65 25.54
C LEU A 106 7.88 4.89 26.23
N THR A 107 7.03 5.68 26.84
CA THR A 107 7.43 6.75 27.77
C THR A 107 7.16 6.32 29.20
N ASP A 108 7.47 7.16 30.19
CA ASP A 108 7.25 6.83 31.61
C ASP A 108 5.76 6.69 31.96
N ASP A 109 4.87 7.31 31.20
CA ASP A 109 3.43 7.43 31.49
C ASP A 109 2.51 6.98 30.34
N ALA A 110 3.03 6.69 29.14
CA ALA A 110 2.23 6.38 27.98
C ALA A 110 2.92 5.43 26.99
N ILE A 111 2.10 4.83 26.10
CA ILE A 111 2.52 4.20 24.85
C ILE A 111 2.17 5.15 23.71
N GLU A 112 3.18 5.59 22.97
CA GLU A 112 3.00 6.37 21.76
C GLU A 112 3.14 5.46 20.54
N ILE A 113 2.10 5.37 19.73
CA ILE A 113 2.09 4.60 18.49
C ILE A 113 2.09 5.58 17.32
N ALA A 114 3.17 5.61 16.55
CA ALA A 114 3.29 6.48 15.39
C ALA A 114 2.50 5.92 14.18
N GLY A 115 2.21 6.78 13.19
CA GLY A 115 1.56 6.40 11.94
C GLY A 115 0.22 7.10 11.71
N MET A 116 -0.40 6.80 10.57
CA MET A 116 -1.65 7.46 10.14
C MET A 116 -2.82 7.21 11.11
N TYR A 117 -2.83 6.06 11.76
CA TYR A 117 -3.83 5.65 12.75
C TYR A 117 -3.29 5.73 14.17
N GLY A 118 -2.06 6.22 14.34
CA GLY A 118 -1.36 6.32 15.60
C GLY A 118 -2.11 7.15 16.66
N ASP A 119 -1.71 6.96 17.89
CA ASP A 119 -2.30 7.64 19.04
C ASP A 119 -1.38 7.52 20.25
N THR A 120 -1.65 8.31 21.29
CA THR A 120 -0.97 8.21 22.59
C THR A 120 -1.93 7.61 23.61
N TYR A 121 -1.48 6.55 24.27
CA TYR A 121 -2.26 5.79 25.24
C TYR A 121 -1.60 5.91 26.61
N GLU A 122 -2.18 6.70 27.51
CA GLU A 122 -1.69 6.89 28.88
C GLU A 122 -1.93 5.62 29.71
N PHE A 123 -0.93 5.16 30.45
CA PHE A 123 -1.03 3.96 31.28
C PHE A 123 -2.14 4.06 32.33
N ALA A 124 -2.35 5.27 32.88
CA ALA A 124 -3.38 5.52 33.88
C ALA A 124 -4.82 5.21 33.40
N ASN A 125 -5.03 5.26 32.08
CA ASN A 125 -6.34 5.06 31.43
C ASN A 125 -6.46 3.70 30.72
N MET A 126 -5.43 2.83 30.85
CA MET A 126 -5.45 1.49 30.28
C MET A 126 -6.10 0.50 31.24
N GLU A 127 -6.95 -0.35 30.68
CA GLU A 127 -7.59 -1.42 31.38
C GLU A 127 -7.32 -2.75 30.71
N GLN A 128 -7.38 -3.86 31.48
CA GLN A 128 -7.35 -5.24 30.98
C GLN A 128 -6.16 -5.55 30.07
N LEU A 129 -4.97 -5.21 30.49
CA LEU A 129 -3.74 -5.53 29.75
C LEU A 129 -3.57 -7.06 29.66
N THR A 130 -3.52 -7.60 28.45
CA THR A 130 -3.45 -9.03 28.16
C THR A 130 -2.44 -9.31 27.05
N LEU A 131 -1.72 -10.42 27.18
CA LEU A 131 -0.83 -10.94 26.15
C LEU A 131 -1.57 -11.98 25.32
N LEU A 132 -1.54 -11.85 24.00
CA LEU A 132 -2.14 -12.79 23.05
C LEU A 132 -1.05 -13.44 22.21
N GLU A 133 -1.05 -14.78 22.13
CA GLU A 133 -0.16 -15.51 21.24
C GLU A 133 -0.66 -15.47 19.78
N GLU A 134 -1.98 -15.37 19.60
CA GLU A 134 -2.61 -15.31 18.29
C GLU A 134 -3.67 -14.20 18.26
N LEU A 135 -3.82 -13.56 17.10
CA LEU A 135 -4.88 -12.58 16.88
C LEU A 135 -6.23 -13.29 16.70
N PRO A 136 -7.32 -12.75 17.27
CA PRO A 136 -8.66 -13.23 16.95
C PRO A 136 -8.93 -13.17 15.45
N ALA A 137 -9.69 -14.14 14.93
CA ALA A 137 -9.97 -14.23 13.51
C ALA A 137 -10.67 -12.96 12.99
N ILE A 138 -10.03 -12.27 12.05
CA ILE A 138 -10.54 -11.03 11.46
C ILE A 138 -11.65 -11.35 10.48
N ALA A 139 -12.80 -10.67 10.60
CA ALA A 139 -13.90 -10.74 9.67
C ALA A 139 -13.75 -9.71 8.55
N MET A 140 -13.44 -8.46 8.92
CA MET A 140 -13.29 -7.38 7.93
C MET A 140 -12.49 -6.20 8.50
N ARG A 141 -11.84 -5.46 7.61
CA ARG A 141 -11.30 -4.14 7.88
C ARG A 141 -12.41 -3.10 7.70
N THR A 142 -12.65 -2.27 8.70
CA THR A 142 -13.65 -1.20 8.62
C THR A 142 -13.04 0.13 8.20
N ASN A 143 -11.81 0.43 8.68
CA ASN A 143 -11.05 1.59 8.27
C ASN A 143 -9.57 1.35 8.62
N GLY A 144 -8.66 1.41 7.66
CA GLY A 144 -7.26 1.16 7.95
C GLY A 144 -6.47 0.60 6.76
N SER A 145 -5.28 0.13 7.05
CA SER A 145 -4.37 -0.52 6.11
C SER A 145 -4.21 -2.01 6.46
N ALA A 146 -4.10 -2.85 5.43
CA ALA A 146 -3.72 -4.26 5.55
C ALA A 146 -2.78 -4.58 4.38
N VAL A 147 -1.48 -4.51 4.60
CA VAL A 147 -0.46 -4.71 3.58
C VAL A 147 0.49 -5.82 4.05
N GLY A 148 0.44 -6.96 3.40
CA GLY A 148 1.17 -8.17 3.80
C GLY A 148 0.76 -8.62 5.20
N SER A 149 1.72 -8.77 6.11
CA SER A 149 1.48 -9.13 7.51
C SER A 149 1.05 -7.95 8.39
N LYS A 150 1.20 -6.70 7.93
CA LYS A 150 0.92 -5.50 8.72
C LYS A 150 -0.55 -5.11 8.67
N LEU A 151 -1.12 -4.85 9.85
CA LEU A 151 -2.49 -4.39 10.02
C LEU A 151 -2.49 -3.13 10.88
N GLU A 152 -3.05 -2.04 10.35
CA GLU A 152 -3.16 -0.76 11.04
C GLU A 152 -4.56 -0.17 10.88
N GLY A 153 -5.15 0.29 11.97
CA GLY A 153 -6.47 0.92 11.99
C GLY A 153 -7.57 0.03 12.55
N HIS A 154 -8.79 0.20 12.10
CA HIS A 154 -9.98 -0.38 12.69
C HIS A 154 -10.42 -1.67 11.97
N PHE A 155 -10.60 -2.73 12.77
CA PHE A 155 -10.99 -4.05 12.29
C PHE A 155 -12.16 -4.60 13.10
N LYS A 156 -12.92 -5.50 12.47
CA LYS A 156 -13.96 -6.28 13.12
C LYS A 156 -13.57 -7.75 13.08
N PHE A 157 -13.66 -8.42 14.23
CA PHE A 157 -13.38 -9.85 14.35
C PHE A 157 -14.63 -10.68 14.03
N LYS A 158 -14.45 -11.98 13.80
CA LYS A 158 -15.54 -12.91 13.50
C LYS A 158 -16.53 -13.07 14.65
N ASN A 159 -16.09 -12.89 15.89
CA ASN A 159 -16.95 -12.90 17.09
C ASN A 159 -17.82 -11.64 17.22
N GLY A 160 -17.64 -10.65 16.33
CA GLY A 160 -18.40 -9.39 16.34
C GLY A 160 -17.69 -8.22 16.98
N ASP A 161 -16.64 -8.45 17.78
CA ASP A 161 -15.87 -7.42 18.47
C ASP A 161 -15.13 -6.52 17.47
N LYS A 162 -14.82 -5.30 17.91
CA LYS A 162 -14.05 -4.32 17.16
C LYS A 162 -12.78 -4.00 17.92
N ALA A 163 -11.69 -3.85 17.19
CA ALA A 163 -10.41 -3.40 17.74
C ALA A 163 -9.70 -2.43 16.78
N LYS A 164 -8.84 -1.59 17.37
CA LYS A 164 -7.84 -0.82 16.67
C LYS A 164 -6.53 -1.62 16.71
N LEU A 165 -6.02 -1.97 15.55
CA LEU A 165 -4.83 -2.82 15.42
C LEU A 165 -3.64 -2.00 14.96
N PHE A 166 -2.46 -2.32 15.53
CA PHE A 166 -1.14 -1.84 15.13
C PHE A 166 -0.18 -3.00 15.21
N VAL A 167 -0.35 -3.97 14.30
CA VAL A 167 0.32 -5.26 14.43
C VAL A 167 0.99 -5.72 13.13
N ASP A 168 2.11 -6.40 13.30
CA ASP A 168 2.65 -7.30 12.30
C ASP A 168 2.28 -8.74 12.71
N LYS A 169 1.39 -9.39 11.96
CA LYS A 169 0.93 -10.77 12.23
C LYS A 169 2.06 -11.80 12.27
N SER A 170 3.18 -11.50 11.61
CA SER A 170 4.33 -12.39 11.55
C SER A 170 5.22 -12.35 12.81
N VAL A 171 4.90 -11.46 13.76
CA VAL A 171 5.76 -11.20 14.93
C VAL A 171 4.95 -11.29 16.24
N PRO A 172 4.39 -12.47 16.61
CA PRO A 172 3.76 -12.63 17.93
C PRO A 172 4.81 -12.53 19.05
N PRO A 173 4.40 -12.30 20.33
CA PRO A 173 3.04 -12.12 20.80
C PRO A 173 2.50 -10.71 20.59
N PHE A 174 1.18 -10.54 20.82
CA PHE A 174 0.47 -9.27 20.70
C PHE A 174 0.04 -8.80 22.09
N ILE A 175 0.03 -7.50 22.30
CA ILE A 175 -0.42 -6.86 23.54
C ILE A 175 -1.79 -6.26 23.28
N GLN A 176 -2.77 -6.66 24.07
CA GLN A 176 -4.13 -6.13 24.05
C GLN A 176 -4.40 -5.34 25.31
N PHE A 177 -5.06 -4.21 25.17
CA PHE A 177 -5.60 -3.43 26.29
C PHE A 177 -6.92 -2.76 25.89
N ILE A 178 -7.69 -2.31 26.87
CA ILE A 178 -8.87 -1.46 26.66
C ILE A 178 -8.48 -0.03 27.00
N TYR A 179 -8.81 0.89 26.13
CA TYR A 179 -8.61 2.32 26.29
C TYR A 179 -9.90 3.05 25.90
N GLU A 180 -10.47 3.80 26.84
CA GLU A 180 -11.75 4.48 26.65
C GLU A 180 -12.87 3.54 26.12
N GLY A 181 -12.93 2.32 26.62
CA GLY A 181 -13.91 1.32 26.21
C GLY A 181 -13.67 0.70 24.82
N LYS A 182 -12.51 0.97 24.20
CA LYS A 182 -12.13 0.41 22.90
C LYS A 182 -10.97 -0.55 23.04
N THR A 183 -11.04 -1.68 22.39
CA THR A 183 -9.94 -2.64 22.35
C THR A 183 -8.86 -2.13 21.39
N VAL A 184 -7.63 -2.08 21.88
CA VAL A 184 -6.42 -1.77 21.12
C VAL A 184 -5.49 -2.97 21.20
N ILE A 185 -4.92 -3.36 20.05
CA ILE A 185 -3.96 -4.47 19.98
C ILE A 185 -2.74 -4.00 19.18
N PHE A 186 -1.57 -4.18 19.74
CA PHE A 186 -0.32 -3.84 19.08
C PHE A 186 0.75 -4.90 19.34
N ASN A 187 1.83 -4.86 18.60
CA ASN A 187 3.06 -5.58 18.93
C ASN A 187 4.28 -4.76 18.56
N PHE A 188 5.38 -5.08 19.20
CA PHE A 188 6.67 -4.51 18.86
C PHE A 188 7.22 -5.17 17.60
N ASN A 189 7.79 -4.38 16.71
CA ASN A 189 8.55 -4.93 15.59
C ASN A 189 9.84 -5.60 16.11
N LYS A 190 10.55 -6.33 15.24
CA LYS A 190 11.79 -7.04 15.64
C LYS A 190 12.89 -6.09 16.13
N GLN A 191 12.93 -4.84 15.64
CA GLN A 191 13.96 -3.86 16.01
C GLN A 191 13.67 -3.25 17.37
N ASP A 192 12.41 -2.96 17.68
CA ASP A 192 12.00 -2.42 18.97
C ASP A 192 12.28 -3.40 20.11
N ARG A 193 12.12 -4.72 19.89
CA ARG A 193 12.45 -5.76 20.89
C ARG A 193 13.91 -5.78 21.31
N ILE A 194 14.83 -5.44 20.42
CA ILE A 194 16.27 -5.42 20.73
C ILE A 194 16.62 -4.24 21.62
N GLY A 195 15.92 -3.10 21.48
CA GLY A 195 16.11 -1.93 22.31
C GLY A 195 15.64 -2.10 23.77
N PHE A 196 14.78 -3.09 24.06
CA PHE A 196 14.30 -3.38 25.42
C PHE A 196 15.14 -4.41 26.18
N LEU A 197 16.10 -5.05 25.50
CA LEU A 197 16.98 -6.07 26.09
C LEU A 197 18.38 -5.54 26.42
N VAL A 198 18.62 -4.26 26.21
CA VAL A 198 19.85 -3.54 26.54
C VAL A 198 19.56 -2.48 27.58
#